data_1c77f55e4d86b062f4a2f52d821bc38b
#
_entry.id   1c77f55e4d86b062f4a2f52d821bc38b
#
_cell.length_a   1.000
_cell.length_b   1.000
_cell.length_c   1.000
_cell.angle_alpha   90.00
_cell.angle_beta   90.00
_cell.angle_gamma   90.00
#
_symmetry.space_group_name_H-M   'P 1'
#
loop_
_entity.id
_entity.type
_entity.pdbx_description
1 polymer ?
#
loop_
_entity_poly.entity_id
_entity_poly.type
_entity_poly.pdbx_seq_one_letter_code
_entity_poly.pdbx_strand_id
1 'polypeptide(L)'
;MHYKARDVFAPIGLNVYKENDNLDIYIMSDKLTDANNLTLQVSLIDFKGEVIKSTQTKVTAKANVSEKVLSLSVKDYVTEEQQGNSVVKVELVDNKNNTIAHSNYFFHWPNKLNLPQTNIEQSTTYADGKYTITLKSNYLAKDVFVEIPIQGAQFNDNFFDLLPSEKKVITITSPELLKSAKTPFTIKHLRETYK
;
A
#
# COMPACT_ATOMS: atom_id res chain seq x y z
N MET A 1 -6.29 4.81 11.45
CA MET A 1 -6.99 3.52 11.63
C MET A 1 -8.10 3.31 10.58
N HIS A 2 -8.93 4.30 10.29
CA HIS A 2 -10.08 4.21 9.37
C HIS A 2 -9.75 3.70 7.94
N TYR A 3 -8.68 4.19 7.33
CA TYR A 3 -8.29 3.79 5.95
C TYR A 3 -7.82 2.34 5.87
N LYS A 4 -7.02 1.87 6.84
CA LYS A 4 -6.63 0.45 6.93
C LYS A 4 -7.83 -0.47 7.19
N ALA A 5 -8.81 -0.02 7.98
CA ALA A 5 -10.04 -0.78 8.20
C ALA A 5 -10.82 -0.99 6.89
N ARG A 6 -10.89 0.02 6.03
CA ARG A 6 -11.55 -0.11 4.72
C ARG A 6 -10.91 -1.22 3.87
N ASP A 7 -9.58 -1.32 3.86
CA ASP A 7 -8.89 -2.35 3.10
C ASP A 7 -9.15 -3.75 3.67
N VAL A 8 -9.26 -3.87 4.99
CA VAL A 8 -9.61 -5.14 5.69
C VAL A 8 -11.03 -5.57 5.39
N PHE A 9 -11.97 -4.63 5.26
CA PHE A 9 -13.37 -4.90 4.92
C PHE A 9 -13.67 -4.89 3.42
N ALA A 10 -12.65 -4.90 2.57
CA ALA A 10 -12.85 -5.02 1.12
C ALA A 10 -13.41 -6.41 0.78
N PRO A 11 -14.30 -6.53 -0.24
CA PRO A 11 -14.90 -7.81 -0.61
C PRO A 11 -13.90 -8.92 -0.98
N ILE A 12 -12.69 -8.54 -1.40
CA ILE A 12 -11.53 -9.41 -1.56
C ILE A 12 -10.33 -8.69 -0.96
N GLY A 13 -9.66 -9.34 -0.02
CA GLY A 13 -8.47 -8.83 0.65
C GLY A 13 -7.28 -9.78 0.54
N LEU A 14 -6.11 -9.25 0.84
CA LEU A 14 -4.87 -10.00 0.97
C LEU A 14 -4.34 -9.88 2.41
N ASN A 15 -3.93 -11.00 2.98
CA ASN A 15 -3.18 -11.02 4.22
C ASN A 15 -1.84 -11.72 4.00
N VAL A 16 -0.78 -11.11 4.51
CA VAL A 16 0.58 -11.65 4.48
C VAL A 16 1.03 -11.86 5.91
N TYR A 17 1.31 -13.10 6.24
CA TYR A 17 1.63 -13.50 7.61
C TYR A 17 2.90 -14.35 7.65
N LYS A 18 3.84 -14.01 8.53
CA LYS A 18 5.01 -14.84 8.78
C LYS A 18 4.70 -15.84 9.87
N GLU A 19 4.75 -17.12 9.53
CA GLU A 19 4.64 -18.22 10.47
C GLU A 19 5.92 -19.08 10.40
N ASN A 20 6.62 -19.16 11.52
CA ASN A 20 7.94 -19.81 11.60
C ASN A 20 8.92 -19.26 10.55
N ASP A 21 9.39 -20.11 9.64
CA ASP A 21 10.31 -19.76 8.55
C ASP A 21 9.61 -19.48 7.21
N ASN A 22 8.27 -19.40 7.20
CA ASN A 22 7.49 -19.16 5.99
C ASN A 22 6.77 -17.81 6.02
N LEU A 23 6.66 -17.22 4.86
CA LEU A 23 5.80 -16.09 4.59
C LEU A 23 4.58 -16.61 3.83
N ASP A 24 3.46 -16.71 4.52
CA ASP A 24 2.21 -17.24 4.01
C ASP A 24 1.32 -16.11 3.50
N ILE A 25 0.75 -16.30 2.32
CA ILE A 25 -0.12 -15.32 1.66
C ILE A 25 -1.51 -15.92 1.54
N TYR A 26 -2.49 -15.22 2.08
CA TYR A 26 -3.90 -15.60 2.09
C TYR A 26 -4.69 -14.64 1.23
N ILE A 27 -5.66 -15.19 0.49
CA ILE A 27 -6.76 -14.44 -0.09
C ILE A 27 -7.97 -14.63 0.82
N MET A 28 -8.58 -13.52 1.22
CA MET A 28 -9.83 -13.49 1.98
C MET A 28 -10.91 -12.98 1.04
N SER A 29 -12.04 -13.68 0.95
CA SER A 29 -13.14 -13.28 0.08
C SER A 29 -14.48 -13.40 0.80
N ASP A 30 -15.20 -12.29 0.88
CA ASP A 30 -16.57 -12.21 1.36
C ASP A 30 -17.60 -12.25 0.21
N LYS A 31 -17.12 -12.49 -1.03
CA LYS A 31 -18.00 -12.64 -2.18
C LYS A 31 -18.81 -13.92 -2.10
N LEU A 32 -20.03 -13.90 -2.64
CA LEU A 32 -20.92 -15.07 -2.71
C LEU A 32 -20.61 -15.98 -3.91
N THR A 33 -19.72 -15.58 -4.80
CA THR A 33 -19.29 -16.32 -5.98
C THR A 33 -17.77 -16.25 -6.13
N ASP A 34 -17.19 -17.29 -6.70
CA ASP A 34 -15.76 -17.32 -6.99
C ASP A 34 -15.34 -16.20 -7.94
N ALA A 35 -14.21 -15.56 -7.63
CA ALA A 35 -13.55 -14.66 -8.54
C ALA A 35 -12.38 -15.40 -9.19
N ASN A 36 -12.57 -15.75 -10.47
CA ASN A 36 -11.63 -16.53 -11.25
C ASN A 36 -10.67 -15.66 -12.07
N ASN A 37 -9.64 -16.29 -12.66
CA ASN A 37 -8.67 -15.65 -13.56
C ASN A 37 -7.90 -14.51 -12.91
N LEU A 38 -7.63 -14.61 -11.63
CA LEU A 38 -6.78 -13.68 -10.91
C LEU A 38 -5.31 -14.11 -10.99
N THR A 39 -4.40 -13.15 -10.86
CA THR A 39 -2.98 -13.39 -10.77
C THR A 39 -2.48 -12.78 -9.47
N LEU A 40 -1.89 -13.60 -8.61
CA LEU A 40 -1.13 -13.14 -7.46
C LEU A 40 0.29 -12.81 -7.92
N GLN A 41 0.72 -11.59 -7.67
CA GLN A 41 2.07 -11.11 -7.94
C GLN A 41 2.74 -10.79 -6.61
N VAL A 42 3.95 -11.32 -6.40
CA VAL A 42 4.73 -11.11 -5.18
C VAL A 42 6.12 -10.64 -5.56
N SER A 43 6.52 -9.48 -5.08
CA SER A 43 7.80 -8.88 -5.38
C SER A 43 8.52 -8.47 -4.10
N LEU A 44 9.78 -8.84 -3.96
CA LEU A 44 10.71 -8.28 -2.98
C LEU A 44 11.36 -7.06 -3.62
N ILE A 45 11.11 -5.88 -3.06
CA ILE A 45 11.56 -4.60 -3.60
C ILE A 45 12.39 -3.92 -2.52
N ASP A 46 13.59 -3.45 -2.85
CA ASP A 46 14.37 -2.65 -1.92
C ASP A 46 13.75 -1.25 -1.73
N PHE A 47 14.18 -0.54 -0.69
CA PHE A 47 13.65 0.81 -0.42
C PHE A 47 14.05 1.87 -1.46
N LYS A 48 14.91 1.51 -2.43
CA LYS A 48 15.30 2.37 -3.55
C LYS A 48 14.52 2.06 -4.84
N GLY A 49 13.71 0.99 -4.83
CA GLY A 49 12.83 0.60 -5.93
C GLY A 49 13.37 -0.50 -6.83
N GLU A 50 14.51 -1.09 -6.50
CA GLU A 50 15.02 -2.24 -7.23
C GLU A 50 14.20 -3.50 -6.87
N VAL A 51 13.71 -4.20 -7.91
CA VAL A 51 13.05 -5.49 -7.74
C VAL A 51 14.11 -6.58 -7.59
N ILE A 52 14.33 -7.04 -6.36
CA ILE A 52 15.33 -8.07 -6.04
C ILE A 52 14.85 -9.45 -6.51
N LYS A 53 13.57 -9.73 -6.30
CA LYS A 53 12.96 -11.01 -6.65
C LYS A 53 11.47 -10.83 -6.93
N SER A 54 10.94 -11.58 -7.88
CA SER A 54 9.50 -11.58 -8.15
C SER A 54 9.01 -12.97 -8.52
N THR A 55 7.76 -13.24 -8.21
CA THR A 55 7.04 -14.44 -8.63
C THR A 55 5.59 -14.10 -8.90
N GLN A 56 4.94 -14.90 -9.74
CA GLN A 56 3.51 -14.77 -10.01
C GLN A 56 2.85 -16.13 -10.15
N THR A 57 1.60 -16.25 -9.73
CA THR A 57 0.83 -17.47 -9.85
C THR A 57 -0.64 -17.16 -10.13
N LYS A 58 -1.30 -18.03 -10.91
CA LYS A 58 -2.74 -17.95 -11.15
C LYS A 58 -3.49 -18.47 -9.94
N VAL A 59 -4.50 -17.73 -9.52
CA VAL A 59 -5.30 -18.04 -8.34
C VAL A 59 -6.78 -17.78 -8.59
N THR A 60 -7.60 -18.36 -7.73
CA THR A 60 -9.04 -18.06 -7.63
C THR A 60 -9.32 -17.60 -6.20
N ALA A 61 -10.03 -16.50 -6.03
CA ALA A 61 -10.60 -16.14 -4.73
C ALA A 61 -11.93 -16.87 -4.59
N LYS A 62 -11.96 -17.93 -3.78
CA LYS A 62 -13.17 -18.74 -3.55
C LYS A 62 -14.22 -17.96 -2.76
N ALA A 63 -15.46 -18.26 -3.03
CA ALA A 63 -16.60 -17.63 -2.36
C ALA A 63 -16.58 -17.86 -0.85
N ASN A 64 -16.66 -16.79 -0.07
CA ASN A 64 -16.78 -16.79 1.38
C ASN A 64 -15.72 -17.66 2.10
N VAL A 65 -14.46 -17.57 1.64
CA VAL A 65 -13.33 -18.36 2.15
C VAL A 65 -12.11 -17.49 2.37
N SER A 66 -11.35 -17.78 3.42
CA SER A 66 -9.97 -17.38 3.60
C SER A 66 -9.07 -18.55 3.29
N GLU A 67 -8.25 -18.47 2.25
CA GLU A 67 -7.41 -19.58 1.77
C GLU A 67 -5.96 -19.14 1.61
N LYS A 68 -5.03 -19.98 2.09
CA LYS A 68 -3.61 -19.83 1.81
C LYS A 68 -3.34 -20.21 0.36
N VAL A 69 -2.85 -19.25 -0.43
CA VAL A 69 -2.62 -19.42 -1.86
C VAL A 69 -1.15 -19.52 -2.23
N LEU A 70 -0.25 -19.09 -1.34
CA LEU A 70 1.19 -19.19 -1.54
C LEU A 70 1.90 -19.24 -0.19
N SER A 71 2.99 -20.00 -0.14
CA SER A 71 3.92 -20.05 0.99
C SER A 71 5.34 -19.92 0.46
N LEU A 72 6.10 -18.95 0.96
CA LEU A 72 7.48 -18.68 0.57
C LEU A 72 8.40 -18.96 1.76
N SER A 73 9.44 -19.76 1.57
CA SER A 73 10.52 -19.91 2.56
C SER A 73 11.25 -18.57 2.72
N VAL A 74 11.23 -18.02 3.92
CA VAL A 74 11.89 -16.72 4.19
C VAL A 74 13.38 -16.80 3.88
N LYS A 75 14.05 -17.90 4.25
CA LYS A 75 15.50 -18.10 4.02
C LYS A 75 15.87 -18.08 2.54
N ASP A 76 14.97 -18.62 1.67
CA ASP A 76 15.23 -18.69 0.23
C ASP A 76 14.77 -17.42 -0.49
N TYR A 77 13.90 -16.62 0.15
CA TYR A 77 13.29 -15.45 -0.48
C TYR A 77 14.01 -14.15 -0.16
N VAL A 78 14.54 -13.99 1.06
CA VAL A 78 15.14 -12.73 1.54
C VAL A 78 16.33 -13.05 2.48
N THR A 79 17.44 -12.32 2.34
CA THR A 79 18.56 -12.38 3.28
C THR A 79 18.27 -11.56 4.55
N GLU A 80 18.99 -11.81 5.64
CA GLU A 80 18.85 -11.04 6.90
C GLU A 80 19.10 -9.54 6.67
N GLU A 81 20.12 -9.20 5.88
CA GLU A 81 20.42 -7.81 5.53
C GLU A 81 19.28 -7.14 4.76
N GLN A 82 18.66 -7.85 3.83
CA GLN A 82 17.55 -7.36 3.03
C GLN A 82 16.29 -7.12 3.87
N GLN A 83 16.06 -7.85 4.97
CA GLN A 83 14.87 -7.71 5.80
C GLN A 83 14.70 -6.30 6.37
N GLY A 84 15.80 -5.59 6.66
CA GLY A 84 15.77 -4.21 7.13
C GLY A 84 15.67 -3.16 6.04
N ASN A 85 15.84 -3.54 4.76
CA ASN A 85 16.03 -2.63 3.63
C ASN A 85 15.04 -2.87 2.48
N SER A 86 14.08 -3.79 2.65
CA SER A 86 13.14 -4.17 1.59
C SER A 86 11.71 -4.37 2.11
N VAL A 87 10.80 -4.45 1.18
CA VAL A 87 9.38 -4.72 1.38
C VAL A 87 8.94 -5.84 0.44
N VAL A 88 8.10 -6.73 0.95
CA VAL A 88 7.39 -7.68 0.10
C VAL A 88 6.08 -7.04 -0.32
N LYS A 89 5.98 -6.65 -1.60
CA LYS A 89 4.77 -6.15 -2.23
C LYS A 89 3.97 -7.33 -2.76
N VAL A 90 2.72 -7.44 -2.35
CA VAL A 90 1.79 -8.47 -2.83
C VAL A 90 0.61 -7.78 -3.49
N GLU A 91 0.32 -8.16 -4.73
CA GLU A 91 -0.80 -7.63 -5.51
C GLU A 91 -1.64 -8.77 -6.08
N LEU A 92 -2.94 -8.63 -6.00
CA LEU A 92 -3.90 -9.49 -6.68
C LEU A 92 -4.49 -8.70 -7.83
N VAL A 93 -4.27 -9.16 -9.05
CA VAL A 93 -4.73 -8.46 -10.26
C VAL A 93 -5.70 -9.31 -11.07
N ASP A 94 -6.62 -8.66 -11.75
CA ASP A 94 -7.54 -9.32 -12.69
C ASP A 94 -6.89 -9.57 -14.05
N ASN A 95 -7.64 -10.14 -14.98
CA ASN A 95 -7.20 -10.43 -16.36
C ASN A 95 -6.96 -9.16 -17.22
N LYS A 96 -7.34 -7.98 -16.73
CA LYS A 96 -7.10 -6.66 -17.36
C LYS A 96 -5.97 -5.90 -16.65
N ASN A 97 -5.25 -6.56 -15.74
CA ASN A 97 -4.22 -5.95 -14.88
C ASN A 97 -4.73 -4.85 -13.92
N ASN A 98 -6.02 -4.84 -13.59
CA ASN A 98 -6.50 -3.97 -12.52
C ASN A 98 -6.18 -4.60 -11.17
N THR A 99 -5.61 -3.82 -10.26
CA THR A 99 -5.35 -4.26 -8.88
C THR A 99 -6.66 -4.39 -8.12
N ILE A 100 -6.97 -5.60 -7.65
CA ILE A 100 -8.15 -5.95 -6.84
C ILE A 100 -7.85 -5.77 -5.36
N ALA A 101 -6.67 -6.21 -4.92
CA ALA A 101 -6.19 -6.07 -3.56
C ALA A 101 -4.66 -5.97 -3.57
N HIS A 102 -4.11 -5.32 -2.55
CA HIS A 102 -2.67 -5.23 -2.35
C HIS A 102 -2.31 -5.28 -0.86
N SER A 103 -1.10 -5.69 -0.56
CA SER A 103 -0.54 -5.69 0.79
C SER A 103 0.96 -5.49 0.72
N ASN A 104 1.50 -4.69 1.64
CA ASN A 104 2.94 -4.53 1.84
C ASN A 104 3.32 -5.20 3.15
N TYR A 105 4.31 -6.10 3.11
CA TYR A 105 4.83 -6.76 4.29
C TYR A 105 6.27 -6.34 4.55
N PHE A 106 6.54 -5.91 5.79
CA PHE A 106 7.87 -5.56 6.29
C PHE A 106 8.28 -6.57 7.35
N PHE A 107 9.52 -7.07 7.27
CA PHE A 107 10.02 -8.10 8.18
C PHE A 107 10.27 -7.59 9.61
N HIS A 108 10.43 -6.28 9.75
CA HIS A 108 10.72 -5.63 11.03
C HIS A 108 9.72 -4.53 11.37
N TRP A 109 9.65 -4.21 12.66
CA TRP A 109 8.95 -3.02 13.14
C TRP A 109 9.58 -1.75 12.55
N PRO A 110 8.83 -0.67 12.37
CA PRO A 110 9.30 0.56 11.74
C PRO A 110 10.61 1.12 12.30
N ASN A 111 10.83 1.01 13.61
CA ASN A 111 12.04 1.47 14.29
C ASN A 111 13.31 0.63 14.01
N LYS A 112 13.15 -0.51 13.36
CA LYS A 112 14.25 -1.40 12.93
C LYS A 112 14.43 -1.44 11.42
N LEU A 113 13.65 -0.68 10.68
CA LEU A 113 13.80 -0.51 9.24
C LEU A 113 14.79 0.62 8.95
N ASN A 114 15.67 0.41 8.00
CA ASN A 114 16.61 1.41 7.50
C ASN A 114 15.90 2.33 6.49
N LEU A 115 14.85 3.04 6.95
CA LEU A 115 14.06 3.90 6.08
C LEU A 115 14.91 5.03 5.50
N PRO A 116 14.96 5.19 4.17
CA PRO A 116 15.74 6.23 3.53
C PRO A 116 15.15 7.62 3.78
N GLN A 117 16.00 8.62 3.77
CA GLN A 117 15.54 10.01 3.58
C GLN A 117 15.01 10.14 2.16
N THR A 118 13.81 10.65 2.01
CA THR A 118 13.18 10.86 0.71
C THR A 118 12.33 12.11 0.72
N ASN A 119 12.17 12.69 -0.47
CA ASN A 119 11.25 13.79 -0.69
C ASN A 119 10.05 13.27 -1.48
N ILE A 120 8.87 13.70 -1.12
CA ILE A 120 7.66 13.40 -1.85
C ILE A 120 7.39 14.52 -2.84
N GLU A 121 7.49 14.19 -4.13
CA GLU A 121 7.06 15.07 -5.21
C GLU A 121 5.53 15.12 -5.24
N GLN A 122 4.98 16.32 -5.39
CA GLN A 122 3.54 16.51 -5.44
C GLN A 122 3.13 17.38 -6.62
N SER A 123 2.02 17.03 -7.23
CA SER A 123 1.27 17.91 -8.11
C SER A 123 -0.17 17.99 -7.64
N THR A 124 -0.74 19.18 -7.65
CA THR A 124 -2.06 19.44 -7.08
C THR A 124 -2.94 20.17 -8.07
N THR A 125 -4.16 19.71 -8.21
CA THR A 125 -5.23 20.41 -8.92
C THR A 125 -6.39 20.64 -7.98
N TYR A 126 -7.11 21.74 -8.21
CA TYR A 126 -8.34 22.06 -7.51
C TYR A 126 -9.45 22.33 -8.51
N ALA A 127 -10.56 21.60 -8.37
CA ALA A 127 -11.75 21.80 -9.16
C ALA A 127 -12.98 21.36 -8.35
N ASP A 128 -14.09 22.09 -8.50
CA ASP A 128 -15.40 21.76 -7.93
C ASP A 128 -15.37 21.45 -6.42
N GLY A 129 -14.61 22.23 -5.64
CA GLY A 129 -14.50 22.05 -4.20
C GLY A 129 -13.66 20.82 -3.77
N LYS A 130 -12.86 20.27 -4.68
CA LYS A 130 -12.04 19.10 -4.45
C LYS A 130 -10.58 19.34 -4.81
N TYR A 131 -9.68 18.99 -3.93
CA TYR A 131 -8.28 18.79 -4.27
C TYR A 131 -8.06 17.39 -4.82
N THR A 132 -7.25 17.31 -5.88
CA THR A 132 -6.65 16.07 -6.37
C THR A 132 -5.14 16.24 -6.30
N ILE A 133 -4.49 15.42 -5.47
CA ILE A 133 -3.06 15.47 -5.21
C ILE A 133 -2.45 14.18 -5.75
N THR A 134 -1.48 14.31 -6.65
CA THR A 134 -0.69 13.18 -7.14
C THR A 134 0.66 13.20 -6.44
N LEU A 135 1.02 12.10 -5.81
CA LEU A 135 2.24 11.92 -5.05
C LEU A 135 3.16 10.90 -5.71
N LYS A 136 4.45 11.15 -5.67
CA LYS A 136 5.52 10.24 -6.07
C LYS A 136 6.70 10.37 -5.11
N SER A 137 7.49 9.31 -4.99
CA SER A 137 8.74 9.30 -4.25
C SER A 137 9.81 8.52 -4.99
N ASN A 138 11.08 8.94 -4.86
CA ASN A 138 12.22 8.23 -5.43
C ASN A 138 12.66 7.04 -4.56
N TYR A 139 12.33 7.07 -3.27
CA TYR A 139 12.58 6.00 -2.30
C TYR A 139 11.30 5.71 -1.54
N LEU A 140 11.27 4.58 -0.81
CA LEU A 140 10.14 4.27 0.06
C LEU A 140 9.86 5.42 1.02
N ALA A 141 8.65 5.97 0.94
CA ALA A 141 8.08 6.84 1.97
C ALA A 141 7.01 6.03 2.73
N LYS A 142 7.37 5.61 3.96
CA LYS A 142 6.49 4.77 4.78
C LYS A 142 5.50 5.60 5.57
N ASP A 143 4.27 5.11 5.69
CA ASP A 143 3.18 5.73 6.46
C ASP A 143 3.00 7.21 6.09
N VAL A 144 2.87 7.49 4.80
CA VAL A 144 2.59 8.84 4.29
C VAL A 144 1.22 9.29 4.76
N PHE A 145 1.16 10.48 5.35
CA PHE A 145 -0.11 11.08 5.68
C PHE A 145 -0.23 12.52 5.16
N VAL A 146 -1.44 12.87 4.79
CA VAL A 146 -1.82 14.19 4.31
C VAL A 146 -2.72 14.83 5.35
N GLU A 147 -2.40 16.06 5.72
CA GLU A 147 -3.15 16.85 6.68
C GLU A 147 -3.59 18.16 6.06
N ILE A 148 -4.83 18.57 6.30
CA ILE A 148 -5.37 19.87 5.93
C ILE A 148 -6.07 20.47 7.15
N PRO A 149 -5.84 21.76 7.48
CA PRO A 149 -6.45 22.39 8.65
C PRO A 149 -7.91 22.80 8.38
N ILE A 150 -8.73 21.85 7.95
CA ILE A 150 -10.17 22.02 7.71
C ILE A 150 -10.91 20.95 8.48
N GLN A 151 -11.82 21.36 9.33
CA GLN A 151 -12.67 20.43 10.06
C GLN A 151 -13.62 19.71 9.09
N GLY A 152 -13.73 18.37 9.24
CA GLY A 152 -14.62 17.56 8.40
C GLY A 152 -14.10 17.30 6.99
N ALA A 153 -12.81 17.57 6.73
CA ALA A 153 -12.20 17.15 5.47
C ALA A 153 -12.21 15.62 5.32
N GLN A 154 -12.62 15.16 4.14
CA GLN A 154 -12.68 13.75 3.79
C GLN A 154 -11.63 13.44 2.74
N PHE A 155 -10.89 12.36 2.97
CA PHE A 155 -9.86 11.85 2.07
C PHE A 155 -10.31 10.51 1.50
N ASN A 156 -10.01 10.25 0.23
CA ASN A 156 -10.23 8.92 -0.34
C ASN A 156 -9.25 7.89 0.24
N ASP A 157 -8.03 8.29 0.63
CA ASP A 157 -7.03 7.46 1.28
C ASP A 157 -6.07 8.30 2.11
N ASN A 158 -5.44 7.68 3.14
CA ASN A 158 -4.42 8.31 3.98
C ASN A 158 -3.68 7.23 4.79
N PHE A 159 -2.47 7.53 5.30
CA PHE A 159 -1.62 6.60 6.03
C PHE A 159 -1.24 5.35 5.21
N PHE A 160 -0.69 5.58 4.04
CA PHE A 160 -0.26 4.55 3.10
C PHE A 160 1.26 4.55 2.92
N ASP A 161 1.80 3.42 2.45
CA ASP A 161 3.17 3.36 1.98
C ASP A 161 3.21 3.82 0.53
N LEU A 162 4.16 4.70 0.19
CA LEU A 162 4.43 5.12 -1.17
C LEU A 162 5.74 4.49 -1.63
N LEU A 163 5.62 3.47 -2.46
CA LEU A 163 6.79 2.77 -3.01
C LEU A 163 7.46 3.60 -4.12
N PRO A 164 8.76 3.42 -4.32
CA PRO A 164 9.48 4.07 -5.40
C PRO A 164 8.80 3.87 -6.74
N SER A 165 8.77 4.93 -7.54
CA SER A 165 8.15 4.95 -8.89
C SER A 165 6.63 4.77 -8.95
N GLU A 166 5.96 4.56 -7.82
CA GLU A 166 4.50 4.52 -7.78
C GLU A 166 3.91 5.94 -7.79
N LYS A 167 2.71 6.03 -8.36
CA LYS A 167 1.86 7.22 -8.27
C LYS A 167 0.70 6.95 -7.33
N LYS A 168 0.55 7.77 -6.29
CA LYS A 168 -0.63 7.75 -5.44
C LYS A 168 -1.46 9.00 -5.68
N VAL A 169 -2.74 8.80 -5.92
CA VAL A 169 -3.70 9.92 -6.11
C VAL A 169 -4.59 10.01 -4.90
N ILE A 170 -4.54 11.14 -4.22
CA ILE A 170 -5.37 11.46 -3.06
C ILE A 170 -6.36 12.54 -3.45
N THR A 171 -7.62 12.34 -3.09
CA THR A 171 -8.65 13.36 -3.21
C THR A 171 -9.08 13.84 -1.84
N ILE A 172 -9.23 15.15 -1.69
CA ILE A 172 -9.71 15.79 -0.46
C ILE A 172 -10.95 16.59 -0.79
N THR A 173 -12.02 16.35 -0.07
CA THR A 173 -13.29 17.08 -0.18
C THR A 173 -13.70 17.64 1.18
N SER A 174 -14.35 18.80 1.16
CA SER A 174 -14.96 19.42 2.34
C SER A 174 -15.97 20.48 1.88
N PRO A 175 -17.05 20.70 2.63
CA PRO A 175 -17.96 21.83 2.38
C PRO A 175 -17.26 23.20 2.39
N GLU A 176 -16.18 23.36 3.15
CA GLU A 176 -15.41 24.61 3.20
C GLU A 176 -14.56 24.81 1.94
N LEU A 177 -14.05 23.73 1.32
CA LEU A 177 -13.28 23.81 0.07
C LEU A 177 -14.13 24.30 -1.12
N LEU A 178 -15.43 24.13 -1.07
CA LEU A 178 -16.34 24.73 -2.06
C LEU A 178 -16.29 26.27 -2.05
N LYS A 179 -15.84 26.87 -0.95
CA LYS A 179 -15.78 28.32 -0.78
C LYS A 179 -14.41 28.92 -1.09
N SER A 180 -13.32 28.17 -0.94
CA SER A 180 -11.95 28.67 -1.14
C SER A 180 -10.95 27.56 -1.41
N ALA A 181 -10.13 27.74 -2.45
CA ALA A 181 -9.02 26.86 -2.83
C ALA A 181 -7.69 27.15 -2.09
N LYS A 182 -7.67 28.08 -1.13
CA LYS A 182 -6.41 28.60 -0.57
C LYS A 182 -5.96 27.91 0.73
N THR A 183 -6.55 26.79 1.10
CA THR A 183 -6.18 26.13 2.35
C THR A 183 -4.91 25.31 2.15
N PRO A 184 -3.82 25.59 2.88
CA PRO A 184 -2.60 24.82 2.81
C PRO A 184 -2.82 23.40 3.37
N PHE A 185 -2.16 22.43 2.79
CA PHE A 185 -2.06 21.08 3.34
C PHE A 185 -0.59 20.70 3.52
N THR A 186 -0.33 19.75 4.40
CA THR A 186 1.00 19.19 4.63
C THR A 186 1.03 17.72 4.31
N ILE A 187 2.16 17.25 3.81
CA ILE A 187 2.41 15.84 3.53
C ILE A 187 3.64 15.46 4.32
N LYS A 188 3.54 14.39 5.10
CA LYS A 188 4.64 13.86 5.91
C LYS A 188 4.71 12.36 5.77
N HIS A 189 5.87 11.80 6.09
CA HIS A 189 6.06 10.36 6.19
C HIS A 189 6.83 10.00 7.46
N LEU A 190 6.80 8.73 7.83
CA LEU A 190 7.31 8.26 9.11
C LEU A 190 8.78 8.69 9.36
N ARG A 191 9.66 8.63 8.34
CA ARG A 191 11.08 8.94 8.50
C ARG A 191 11.36 10.38 8.94
N GLU A 192 10.46 11.31 8.67
CA GLU A 192 10.58 12.73 9.08
C GLU A 192 10.24 12.93 10.57
N THR A 193 9.62 11.96 11.22
CA THR A 193 9.15 12.08 12.61
C THR A 193 10.24 11.77 13.65
N TYR A 194 11.39 11.26 13.21
CA TYR A 194 12.52 10.94 14.08
C TYR A 194 13.86 11.26 13.40
N LYS A 195 14.89 11.51 14.23
CA LYS A 195 16.25 11.86 13.79
C LYS A 195 17.09 10.63 13.46
#